data_02531e4564cc0dd4d760e223fef84cbf
#
_entry.id   02531e4564cc0dd4d760e223fef84cbf
#
_cell.length_a   1.000
_cell.length_b   1.000
_cell.length_c   1.000
_cell.angle_alpha   90.00
_cell.angle_beta   90.00
_cell.angle_gamma   90.00
#
_symmetry.space_group_name_H-M   'P 1'
#
loop_
_entity.id
_entity.type
_entity.pdbx_description
1 polymer ?
#
loop_
_entity_poly.entity_id
_entity_poly.type
_entity_poly.pdbx_seq_one_letter_code
_entity_poly.pdbx_strand_id
1 'polypeptide(L)'
;MQFSTSSSLTHSSYVDRRRGNRESIAMEALLRWGAELGISDSPPSSTPRSPPSSCLGHSLVVSHFPQAGGRGLAAARDLRKGELVLRVPRAALLTSDSVLGDEKIASCVSKHPSLSSTQVLIVCLLAEVGKGKTSKWYPYLLQLPQDYNILANFTNIEIESLQVEDVIWVAEKAVHRAKSDWEEAIPLMKEMDFNPQLLKFKSWLWASATVSSRTLHIPWDNAGCLCPVGDLFNYAAPHVMYEDINESSLVELELIEESYNSNTSYFEDCKHATKKLDAEETDNSSQRLTDGGYDEDTASYCFYARKGYRKGEQVLLGYGTYTNLDLLEHYGFFLSDNPNEKAFIQLDTDICSMSTWPGESMYIQPDGSPSFALLCALRLWATPANKRRSVGHLVHSGSSISVENELVIMNWLAKKCFGILGRLPTTIKADNKLLTILDTFKSHATCINLADLLSHKEELGRFFQAHGLQLEAVSHSELPIRVQKSLERWILAVEWRCNYKKTLFKCVCYCKDVIDKIS
;
A
#
# COMPACT_ATOMS: atom_id res chain seq x y z
N MET A 1 45.08 -17.22 31.70
CA MET A 1 43.69 -17.78 31.78
C MET A 1 42.92 -17.23 30.62
N GLN A 2 42.77 -18.05 29.59
CA GLN A 2 41.90 -17.76 28.45
C GLN A 2 40.47 -18.09 28.86
N PHE A 3 39.56 -17.18 28.69
CA PHE A 3 38.13 -17.47 28.74
C PHE A 3 37.48 -17.17 27.41
N SER A 4 36.85 -18.20 26.90
CA SER A 4 36.17 -18.35 25.64
C SER A 4 34.91 -17.45 25.50
N THR A 5 34.91 -16.63 24.45
CA THR A 5 33.72 -15.87 23.98
C THR A 5 33.27 -16.40 22.62
N SER A 6 32.83 -17.67 22.55
CA SER A 6 32.43 -18.25 21.26
C SER A 6 31.08 -18.95 21.22
N SER A 7 30.22 -18.81 22.27
CA SER A 7 28.96 -19.56 22.32
C SER A 7 27.69 -18.82 21.92
N SER A 8 27.67 -17.46 21.86
CA SER A 8 26.48 -16.70 21.50
C SER A 8 26.26 -16.49 20.00
N LEU A 9 27.36 -16.35 19.24
CA LEU A 9 27.30 -16.19 17.77
C LEU A 9 26.86 -17.46 17.03
N THR A 10 27.11 -18.64 17.60
CA THR A 10 26.74 -19.92 16.99
C THR A 10 25.25 -20.25 17.16
N HIS A 11 24.57 -19.75 18.19
CA HIS A 11 23.17 -20.06 18.45
C HIS A 11 22.22 -19.26 17.54
N SER A 12 22.49 -17.96 17.33
CA SER A 12 21.73 -17.11 16.41
C SER A 12 21.84 -17.61 14.96
N SER A 13 23.05 -17.91 14.47
CA SER A 13 23.24 -18.42 13.11
C SER A 13 22.61 -19.79 12.88
N TYR A 14 22.45 -20.62 13.91
CA TYR A 14 21.80 -21.94 13.83
C TYR A 14 20.27 -21.83 13.80
N VAL A 15 19.70 -20.87 14.54
CA VAL A 15 18.26 -20.57 14.53
C VAL A 15 17.85 -19.98 13.18
N ASP A 16 18.62 -19.04 12.63
CA ASP A 16 18.37 -18.43 11.32
C ASP A 16 18.46 -19.44 10.17
N ARG A 17 19.44 -20.36 10.20
CA ARG A 17 19.52 -21.45 9.21
C ARG A 17 18.34 -22.42 9.28
N ARG A 18 17.81 -22.72 10.48
CA ARG A 18 16.63 -23.57 10.63
C ARG A 18 15.36 -22.88 10.15
N ARG A 19 15.24 -21.57 10.36
CA ARG A 19 14.12 -20.77 9.89
C ARG A 19 14.14 -20.68 8.36
N GLY A 20 15.27 -20.33 7.74
CA GLY A 20 15.43 -20.28 6.29
C GLY A 20 15.15 -21.62 5.61
N ASN A 21 15.59 -22.75 6.21
CA ASN A 21 15.32 -24.09 5.68
C ASN A 21 13.82 -24.45 5.75
N ARG A 22 13.11 -24.07 6.82
CA ARG A 22 11.65 -24.27 6.94
C ARG A 22 10.86 -23.44 5.94
N GLU A 23 11.27 -22.18 5.71
CA GLU A 23 10.66 -21.28 4.73
C GLU A 23 10.84 -21.80 3.31
N SER A 24 12.03 -22.34 2.97
CA SER A 24 12.29 -22.97 1.68
C SER A 24 11.41 -24.20 1.45
N ILE A 25 11.36 -25.12 2.41
CA ILE A 25 10.53 -26.33 2.32
C ILE A 25 9.03 -25.98 2.16
N ALA A 26 8.56 -24.98 2.89
CA ALA A 26 7.18 -24.55 2.81
C ALA A 26 6.87 -23.87 1.46
N MET A 27 7.84 -23.14 0.87
CA MET A 27 7.70 -22.57 -0.47
C MET A 27 7.67 -23.67 -1.55
N GLU A 28 8.55 -24.66 -1.48
CA GLU A 28 8.52 -25.79 -2.40
C GLU A 28 7.19 -26.54 -2.33
N ALA A 29 6.62 -26.69 -1.12
CA ALA A 29 5.31 -27.29 -0.92
C ALA A 29 4.19 -26.47 -1.59
N LEU A 30 4.23 -25.13 -1.48
CA LEU A 30 3.30 -24.23 -2.17
C LEU A 30 3.39 -24.40 -3.69
N LEU A 31 4.60 -24.38 -4.25
CA LEU A 31 4.80 -24.45 -5.71
C LEU A 31 4.39 -25.82 -6.30
N ARG A 32 4.60 -26.91 -5.56
CA ARG A 32 4.12 -28.25 -5.93
C ARG A 32 2.60 -28.33 -5.90
N TRP A 33 2.00 -27.91 -4.79
CA TRP A 33 0.55 -27.85 -4.65
C TRP A 33 -0.09 -26.95 -5.71
N GLY A 34 0.54 -25.81 -6.04
CA GLY A 34 0.10 -24.93 -7.14
C GLY A 34 0.09 -25.65 -8.49
N ALA A 35 1.14 -26.43 -8.78
CA ALA A 35 1.21 -27.23 -10.00
C ALA A 35 0.08 -28.29 -10.08
N GLU A 36 -0.23 -28.95 -8.96
CA GLU A 36 -1.33 -29.92 -8.86
C GLU A 36 -2.70 -29.27 -9.13
N LEU A 37 -2.87 -27.99 -8.78
CA LEU A 37 -4.09 -27.22 -9.08
C LEU A 37 -4.10 -26.57 -10.46
N GLY A 38 -3.04 -26.76 -11.27
CA GLY A 38 -2.94 -26.20 -12.62
C GLY A 38 -2.45 -24.76 -12.67
N ILE A 39 -1.91 -24.20 -11.57
CA ILE A 39 -1.15 -22.93 -11.63
C ILE A 39 0.08 -23.17 -12.50
N SER A 40 0.37 -22.26 -13.42
CA SER A 40 1.49 -22.42 -14.37
C SER A 40 2.00 -21.10 -14.88
N ASP A 41 3.33 -21.00 -14.98
CA ASP A 41 4.06 -19.92 -15.65
C ASP A 41 4.49 -20.27 -17.08
N SER A 42 4.01 -21.42 -17.59
CA SER A 42 4.33 -21.94 -18.93
C SER A 42 3.22 -21.65 -19.92
N PRO A 43 3.55 -21.52 -21.23
CA PRO A 43 2.55 -21.33 -22.28
C PRO A 43 1.55 -22.50 -22.35
N PRO A 44 0.29 -22.24 -22.76
CA PRO A 44 -0.76 -23.28 -22.83
C PRO A 44 -0.47 -24.46 -23.76
N SER A 45 0.44 -24.27 -24.72
CA SER A 45 0.79 -25.26 -25.77
C SER A 45 1.71 -26.39 -25.29
N SER A 46 2.30 -26.28 -24.12
CA SER A 46 3.16 -27.31 -23.57
C SER A 46 2.34 -28.33 -22.76
N THR A 47 1.84 -29.38 -23.39
CA THR A 47 1.29 -30.54 -22.67
C THR A 47 2.44 -31.27 -21.96
N PRO A 48 2.57 -31.20 -20.64
CA PRO A 48 3.64 -31.88 -19.94
C PRO A 48 3.40 -33.39 -20.03
N ARG A 49 4.43 -34.15 -20.40
CA ARG A 49 4.41 -35.63 -20.40
C ARG A 49 4.28 -36.24 -18.99
N SER A 50 4.49 -35.43 -17.94
CA SER A 50 4.31 -35.75 -16.53
C SER A 50 3.89 -34.46 -15.78
N PRO A 51 3.12 -34.56 -14.66
CA PRO A 51 2.77 -33.38 -13.86
C PRO A 51 4.06 -32.66 -13.43
N PRO A 52 4.16 -31.32 -13.61
CA PRO A 52 5.34 -30.57 -13.25
C PRO A 52 5.54 -30.61 -11.73
N SER A 53 6.79 -30.71 -11.29
CA SER A 53 7.14 -30.70 -9.86
C SER A 53 6.98 -29.32 -9.21
N SER A 54 6.82 -28.26 -10.01
CA SER A 54 6.66 -26.86 -9.58
C SER A 54 5.79 -26.10 -10.58
N CYS A 55 4.97 -25.18 -10.11
CA CYS A 55 4.16 -24.29 -10.95
C CYS A 55 4.95 -23.12 -11.54
N LEU A 56 6.18 -22.89 -11.07
CA LEU A 56 7.12 -21.88 -11.56
C LEU A 56 8.40 -22.52 -12.06
N GLY A 57 9.18 -21.80 -12.86
CA GLY A 57 10.48 -22.19 -13.37
C GLY A 57 10.66 -21.96 -14.86
N HIS A 58 9.59 -21.75 -15.61
CA HIS A 58 9.65 -21.40 -17.05
C HIS A 58 9.81 -19.89 -17.23
N SER A 59 8.88 -19.09 -16.72
CA SER A 59 8.87 -17.63 -16.87
C SER A 59 9.29 -16.90 -15.60
N LEU A 60 8.98 -17.47 -14.44
CA LEU A 60 9.16 -16.84 -13.14
C LEU A 60 9.91 -17.74 -12.15
N VAL A 61 10.59 -17.11 -11.22
CA VAL A 61 11.26 -17.78 -10.08
C VAL A 61 11.08 -16.93 -8.81
N VAL A 62 10.89 -17.59 -7.67
CA VAL A 62 10.86 -16.89 -6.38
C VAL A 62 12.27 -16.41 -6.03
N SER A 63 12.40 -15.13 -5.71
CA SER A 63 13.67 -14.49 -5.36
C SER A 63 13.51 -13.57 -4.15
N HIS A 64 14.64 -13.18 -3.56
CA HIS A 64 14.67 -12.29 -2.41
C HIS A 64 15.13 -10.89 -2.83
N PHE A 65 14.32 -9.88 -2.50
CA PHE A 65 14.54 -8.46 -2.81
C PHE A 65 14.48 -7.64 -1.51
N PRO A 66 15.59 -7.48 -0.79
CA PRO A 66 15.60 -6.81 0.52
C PRO A 66 15.03 -5.39 0.48
N GLN A 67 15.25 -4.67 -0.62
CA GLN A 67 14.77 -3.29 -0.80
C GLN A 67 13.27 -3.20 -1.18
N ALA A 68 12.65 -4.33 -1.56
CA ALA A 68 11.26 -4.39 -2.00
C ALA A 68 10.40 -5.33 -1.13
N GLY A 69 10.65 -5.35 0.17
CA GLY A 69 9.85 -6.13 1.11
C GLY A 69 10.24 -7.60 1.25
N GLY A 70 11.37 -8.03 0.70
CA GLY A 70 11.91 -9.38 0.89
C GLY A 70 11.58 -10.33 -0.26
N ARG A 71 10.62 -11.23 -0.10
CA ARG A 71 10.28 -12.23 -1.11
C ARG A 71 9.45 -11.64 -2.26
N GLY A 72 9.76 -12.03 -3.49
CA GLY A 72 9.05 -11.61 -4.71
C GLY A 72 9.32 -12.56 -5.87
N LEU A 73 8.84 -12.20 -7.07
CA LEU A 73 9.04 -12.94 -8.31
C LEU A 73 10.08 -12.26 -9.19
N ALA A 74 11.00 -13.03 -9.74
CA ALA A 74 11.96 -12.61 -10.74
C ALA A 74 11.70 -13.33 -12.08
N ALA A 75 12.09 -12.71 -13.18
CA ALA A 75 12.09 -13.32 -14.49
C ALA A 75 13.12 -14.48 -14.55
N ALA A 76 12.68 -15.70 -14.82
CA ALA A 76 13.56 -16.87 -14.99
C ALA A 76 14.33 -16.83 -16.32
N ARG A 77 13.82 -16.11 -17.30
CA ARG A 77 14.38 -15.82 -18.64
C ARG A 77 13.97 -14.43 -19.07
N ASP A 78 14.43 -14.00 -20.24
CA ASP A 78 13.93 -12.76 -20.83
C ASP A 78 12.46 -12.92 -21.20
N LEU A 79 11.63 -11.95 -20.79
CA LEU A 79 10.18 -11.90 -21.05
C LEU A 79 9.87 -10.79 -22.04
N ARG A 80 8.89 -11.04 -22.94
CA ARG A 80 8.45 -10.07 -23.93
C ARG A 80 7.19 -9.32 -23.46
N LYS A 81 7.00 -8.12 -23.98
CA LYS A 81 5.73 -7.37 -23.82
C LYS A 81 4.54 -8.21 -24.30
N GLY A 82 3.45 -8.26 -23.53
CA GLY A 82 2.23 -9.01 -23.82
C GLY A 82 2.31 -10.50 -23.55
N GLU A 83 3.44 -11.01 -23.06
CA GLU A 83 3.62 -12.42 -22.75
C GLU A 83 2.88 -12.79 -21.48
N LEU A 84 2.12 -13.92 -21.52
CA LEU A 84 1.51 -14.53 -20.34
C LEU A 84 2.63 -15.09 -19.45
N VAL A 85 2.78 -14.56 -18.24
CA VAL A 85 3.84 -14.95 -17.31
C VAL A 85 3.37 -15.82 -16.17
N LEU A 86 2.07 -15.78 -15.82
CA LEU A 86 1.47 -16.65 -14.82
C LEU A 86 -0.02 -16.79 -15.06
N ARG A 87 -0.54 -18.01 -14.91
CA ARG A 87 -1.96 -18.34 -14.93
C ARG A 87 -2.35 -19.10 -13.67
N VAL A 88 -3.41 -18.62 -13.00
CA VAL A 88 -3.95 -19.22 -11.77
C VAL A 88 -5.41 -19.62 -12.02
N PRO A 89 -5.74 -20.91 -12.16
CA PRO A 89 -7.10 -21.36 -12.40
C PRO A 89 -8.05 -20.97 -11.26
N ARG A 90 -9.33 -20.70 -11.60
CA ARG A 90 -10.40 -20.37 -10.63
C ARG A 90 -10.43 -21.35 -9.44
N ALA A 91 -10.20 -22.63 -9.69
CA ALA A 91 -10.20 -23.66 -8.65
C ALA A 91 -9.10 -23.48 -7.57
N ALA A 92 -8.03 -22.72 -7.88
CA ALA A 92 -6.96 -22.41 -6.95
C ALA A 92 -7.21 -21.11 -6.16
N LEU A 93 -8.10 -20.23 -6.65
CA LEU A 93 -8.43 -18.97 -5.97
C LEU A 93 -9.21 -19.25 -4.67
N LEU A 94 -8.89 -18.50 -3.62
CA LEU A 94 -9.69 -18.49 -2.40
C LEU A 94 -10.62 -17.26 -2.47
N THR A 95 -11.91 -17.53 -2.69
CA THR A 95 -13.00 -16.55 -2.78
C THR A 95 -14.07 -16.92 -1.75
N SER A 96 -15.02 -16.02 -1.49
CA SER A 96 -16.19 -16.35 -0.68
C SER A 96 -16.90 -17.58 -1.24
N ASP A 97 -17.20 -17.61 -2.53
CA ASP A 97 -17.88 -18.73 -3.19
C ASP A 97 -17.16 -20.06 -3.05
N SER A 98 -15.82 -20.05 -3.13
CA SER A 98 -15.02 -21.27 -3.03
C SER A 98 -15.10 -21.94 -1.65
N VAL A 99 -15.40 -21.16 -0.60
CA VAL A 99 -15.59 -21.63 0.78
C VAL A 99 -17.07 -21.89 1.06
N LEU A 100 -17.99 -21.11 0.48
CA LEU A 100 -19.44 -21.29 0.58
C LEU A 100 -19.95 -22.53 -0.17
N GLY A 101 -19.11 -23.22 -0.93
CA GLY A 101 -19.40 -24.58 -1.42
C GLY A 101 -19.62 -25.62 -0.31
N ASP A 102 -19.21 -25.33 0.92
CA ASP A 102 -19.57 -26.08 2.13
C ASP A 102 -20.98 -25.62 2.59
N GLU A 103 -21.99 -26.52 2.45
CA GLU A 103 -23.39 -26.22 2.77
C GLU A 103 -23.59 -25.72 4.21
N LYS A 104 -22.79 -26.20 5.17
CA LYS A 104 -22.85 -25.76 6.56
C LYS A 104 -22.43 -24.30 6.69
N ILE A 105 -21.35 -23.92 6.03
CA ILE A 105 -20.84 -22.55 6.03
C ILE A 105 -21.82 -21.62 5.31
N ALA A 106 -22.32 -22.02 4.14
CA ALA A 106 -23.31 -21.27 3.38
C ALA A 106 -24.60 -21.00 4.18
N SER A 107 -25.08 -22.03 4.89
CA SER A 107 -26.26 -21.92 5.76
C SER A 107 -26.05 -20.92 6.91
N CYS A 108 -24.86 -20.86 7.51
CA CYS A 108 -24.56 -19.88 8.54
C CYS A 108 -24.50 -18.47 7.95
N VAL A 109 -23.77 -18.26 6.85
CA VAL A 109 -23.60 -16.95 6.21
C VAL A 109 -24.95 -16.37 5.76
N SER A 110 -25.84 -17.20 5.20
CA SER A 110 -27.17 -16.74 4.73
C SER A 110 -28.07 -16.12 5.83
N LYS A 111 -27.78 -16.41 7.10
CA LYS A 111 -28.49 -15.83 8.25
C LYS A 111 -27.95 -14.44 8.66
N HIS A 112 -26.83 -14.02 8.10
CA HIS A 112 -26.16 -12.74 8.38
C HIS A 112 -26.05 -11.85 7.15
N PRO A 113 -27.18 -11.45 6.50
CA PRO A 113 -27.17 -10.70 5.24
C PRO A 113 -26.68 -9.26 5.36
N SER A 114 -26.47 -8.77 6.58
CA SER A 114 -25.94 -7.42 6.83
C SER A 114 -24.42 -7.32 6.67
N LEU A 115 -23.71 -8.46 6.64
CA LEU A 115 -22.27 -8.47 6.47
C LEU A 115 -21.90 -8.19 5.02
N SER A 116 -20.92 -7.32 4.83
CA SER A 116 -20.33 -7.05 3.52
C SER A 116 -19.61 -8.28 2.95
N SER A 117 -19.45 -8.34 1.62
CA SER A 117 -18.68 -9.40 0.97
C SER A 117 -17.25 -9.50 1.50
N THR A 118 -16.64 -8.37 1.84
CA THR A 118 -15.29 -8.34 2.47
C THR A 118 -15.30 -8.99 3.85
N GLN A 119 -16.26 -8.69 4.72
CA GLN A 119 -16.39 -9.34 6.03
C GLN A 119 -16.61 -10.85 5.89
N VAL A 120 -17.44 -11.26 4.91
CA VAL A 120 -17.64 -12.69 4.61
C VAL A 120 -16.36 -13.35 4.16
N LEU A 121 -15.57 -12.73 3.25
CA LEU A 121 -14.28 -13.28 2.81
C LEU A 121 -13.28 -13.41 3.97
N ILE A 122 -13.24 -12.42 4.89
CA ILE A 122 -12.42 -12.49 6.10
C ILE A 122 -12.81 -13.70 6.97
N VAL A 123 -14.11 -13.91 7.19
CA VAL A 123 -14.62 -15.07 7.93
C VAL A 123 -14.26 -16.37 7.21
N CYS A 124 -14.42 -16.43 5.88
CA CYS A 124 -14.02 -17.57 5.07
C CYS A 124 -12.53 -17.90 5.21
N LEU A 125 -11.66 -16.89 5.16
CA LEU A 125 -10.22 -17.07 5.39
C LEU A 125 -9.94 -17.63 6.78
N LEU A 126 -10.58 -17.10 7.82
CA LEU A 126 -10.43 -17.60 9.20
C LEU A 126 -10.96 -19.03 9.35
N ALA A 127 -12.03 -19.39 8.65
CA ALA A 127 -12.54 -20.77 8.62
C ALA A 127 -11.51 -21.74 8.04
N GLU A 128 -10.86 -21.37 6.91
CA GLU A 128 -9.81 -22.17 6.30
C GLU A 128 -8.57 -22.28 7.19
N VAL A 129 -8.17 -21.21 7.88
CA VAL A 129 -7.13 -21.24 8.91
C VAL A 129 -7.49 -22.18 10.04
N GLY A 130 -8.76 -22.18 10.48
CA GLY A 130 -9.27 -23.08 11.52
C GLY A 130 -9.22 -24.56 11.15
N LYS A 131 -9.40 -24.89 9.88
CA LYS A 131 -9.25 -26.26 9.34
C LYS A 131 -7.80 -26.77 9.41
N GLY A 132 -6.81 -25.88 9.49
CA GLY A 132 -5.40 -26.23 9.54
C GLY A 132 -5.00 -27.15 8.36
N LYS A 133 -4.37 -28.28 8.64
CA LYS A 133 -3.87 -29.22 7.60
C LYS A 133 -4.96 -29.82 6.71
N THR A 134 -6.21 -29.77 7.11
CA THR A 134 -7.34 -30.28 6.32
C THR A 134 -7.89 -29.24 5.34
N SER A 135 -7.44 -27.98 5.43
CA SER A 135 -7.75 -26.96 4.44
C SER A 135 -7.15 -27.29 3.09
N LYS A 136 -7.93 -27.13 2.03
CA LYS A 136 -7.46 -27.22 0.64
C LYS A 136 -6.31 -26.24 0.37
N TRP A 137 -6.33 -25.05 0.98
CA TRP A 137 -5.34 -24.01 0.80
C TRP A 137 -4.21 -24.02 1.85
N TYR A 138 -4.07 -25.10 2.63
CA TYR A 138 -3.06 -25.15 3.69
C TYR A 138 -1.64 -24.75 3.26
N PRO A 139 -1.09 -25.23 2.10
CA PRO A 139 0.23 -24.80 1.64
C PRO A 139 0.34 -23.29 1.39
N TYR A 140 -0.73 -22.66 0.91
CA TYR A 140 -0.81 -21.22 0.70
C TYR A 140 -0.91 -20.46 2.04
N LEU A 141 -1.78 -20.90 2.94
CA LEU A 141 -1.98 -20.26 4.25
C LEU A 141 -0.69 -20.21 5.07
N LEU A 142 0.19 -21.21 4.93
CA LEU A 142 1.52 -21.23 5.57
C LEU A 142 2.49 -20.16 5.02
N GLN A 143 2.23 -19.62 3.83
CA GLN A 143 3.08 -18.60 3.19
C GLN A 143 2.61 -17.19 3.45
N LEU A 144 1.42 -16.99 3.99
CA LEU A 144 0.90 -15.67 4.34
C LEU A 144 1.77 -15.03 5.44
N PRO A 145 2.01 -13.72 5.38
CA PRO A 145 2.71 -13.00 6.43
C PRO A 145 2.03 -13.23 7.79
N GLN A 146 2.83 -13.37 8.84
CA GLN A 146 2.30 -13.56 10.20
C GLN A 146 1.82 -12.26 10.83
N ASP A 147 2.27 -11.12 10.31
CA ASP A 147 1.95 -9.78 10.76
C ASP A 147 1.92 -8.80 9.60
N TYR A 148 1.18 -7.69 9.79
CA TYR A 148 1.04 -6.58 8.86
C TYR A 148 1.20 -5.25 9.59
N ASN A 149 1.81 -4.28 8.92
CA ASN A 149 2.02 -2.94 9.47
C ASN A 149 1.00 -1.92 8.93
N ILE A 150 -0.25 -2.35 8.68
CA ILE A 150 -1.35 -1.47 8.24
C ILE A 150 -1.79 -0.52 9.37
N LEU A 151 -2.40 0.62 9.03
CA LEU A 151 -2.84 1.62 10.01
C LEU A 151 -3.76 1.04 11.11
N ALA A 152 -4.62 0.08 10.76
CA ALA A 152 -5.50 -0.58 11.75
C ALA A 152 -4.74 -1.34 12.86
N ASN A 153 -3.45 -1.63 12.66
CA ASN A 153 -2.56 -2.26 13.64
C ASN A 153 -1.74 -1.26 14.46
N PHE A 154 -1.85 0.04 14.18
CA PHE A 154 -1.10 1.06 14.90
C PHE A 154 -1.65 1.25 16.31
N THR A 155 -0.75 1.46 17.24
CA THR A 155 -1.06 1.88 18.62
C THR A 155 -1.12 3.40 18.69
N ASN A 156 -1.66 3.95 19.79
CA ASN A 156 -1.80 5.40 19.96
C ASN A 156 -0.48 6.16 19.74
N ILE A 157 0.65 5.61 20.21
CA ILE A 157 1.95 6.29 20.06
C ILE A 157 2.43 6.31 18.60
N GLU A 158 2.14 5.28 17.83
CA GLU A 158 2.45 5.22 16.40
C GLU A 158 1.54 6.17 15.62
N ILE A 159 0.25 6.26 15.98
CA ILE A 159 -0.73 7.19 15.39
C ILE A 159 -0.34 8.65 15.69
N GLU A 160 -0.05 8.99 16.94
CA GLU A 160 0.40 10.33 17.33
C GLU A 160 1.69 10.76 16.61
N SER A 161 2.54 9.78 16.26
CA SER A 161 3.79 10.01 15.52
C SER A 161 3.59 10.46 14.09
N LEU A 162 2.39 10.36 13.50
CA LEU A 162 2.04 10.92 12.20
C LEU A 162 2.01 12.45 12.22
N GLN A 163 1.71 13.08 13.36
CA GLN A 163 1.74 14.53 13.63
C GLN A 163 0.77 15.40 12.82
N VAL A 164 0.14 14.91 11.78
CA VAL A 164 -0.81 15.64 10.94
C VAL A 164 -2.22 15.24 11.36
N GLU A 165 -3.02 16.19 11.82
CA GLU A 165 -4.32 15.96 12.45
C GLU A 165 -5.28 15.14 11.57
N ASP A 166 -5.41 15.49 10.29
CA ASP A 166 -6.27 14.77 9.33
C ASP A 166 -5.81 13.32 9.17
N VAL A 167 -4.50 13.05 9.20
CA VAL A 167 -3.93 11.71 9.05
C VAL A 167 -4.03 10.88 10.33
N ILE A 168 -3.91 11.52 11.49
CA ILE A 168 -4.22 10.91 12.79
C ILE A 168 -5.67 10.44 12.79
N TRP A 169 -6.59 11.30 12.33
CA TRP A 169 -8.00 10.94 12.23
C TRP A 169 -8.25 9.75 11.29
N VAL A 170 -7.56 9.69 10.12
CA VAL A 170 -7.65 8.55 9.19
C VAL A 170 -7.17 7.27 9.88
N ALA A 171 -6.05 7.32 10.60
CA ALA A 171 -5.52 6.16 11.31
C ALA A 171 -6.46 5.68 12.45
N GLU A 172 -6.99 6.61 13.24
CA GLU A 172 -7.98 6.30 14.29
C GLU A 172 -9.26 5.69 13.70
N LYS A 173 -9.74 6.24 12.59
CA LYS A 173 -10.90 5.70 11.85
C LYS A 173 -10.63 4.29 11.34
N ALA A 174 -9.43 3.99 10.82
CA ALA A 174 -9.06 2.65 10.37
C ALA A 174 -9.10 1.63 11.52
N VAL A 175 -8.58 1.99 12.70
CA VAL A 175 -8.64 1.15 13.91
C VAL A 175 -10.09 0.93 14.35
N HIS A 176 -10.87 2.01 14.38
CA HIS A 176 -12.27 1.93 14.82
C HIS A 176 -13.13 1.08 13.88
N ARG A 177 -12.95 1.26 12.56
CA ARG A 177 -13.64 0.47 11.54
C ARG A 177 -13.31 -1.01 11.68
N ALA A 178 -12.03 -1.36 11.78
CA ALA A 178 -11.62 -2.76 11.95
C ALA A 178 -12.25 -3.41 13.19
N LYS A 179 -12.46 -2.64 14.26
CA LYS A 179 -13.12 -3.11 15.48
C LYS A 179 -14.62 -3.28 15.29
N SER A 180 -15.31 -2.33 14.64
CA SER A 180 -16.74 -2.43 14.31
C SER A 180 -17.01 -3.65 13.43
N ASP A 181 -16.25 -3.80 12.34
CA ASP A 181 -16.37 -4.94 11.43
C ASP A 181 -16.18 -6.29 12.14
N TRP A 182 -15.24 -6.35 13.09
CA TRP A 182 -15.05 -7.55 13.92
C TRP A 182 -16.23 -7.83 14.82
N GLU A 183 -16.75 -6.80 15.53
CA GLU A 183 -17.92 -6.94 16.43
C GLU A 183 -19.16 -7.41 15.66
N GLU A 184 -19.38 -6.92 14.45
CA GLU A 184 -20.47 -7.33 13.56
C GLU A 184 -20.33 -8.77 13.06
N ALA A 185 -19.09 -9.26 12.83
CA ALA A 185 -18.83 -10.61 12.35
C ALA A 185 -18.81 -11.67 13.46
N ILE A 186 -18.66 -11.31 14.74
CA ILE A 186 -18.60 -12.26 15.88
C ILE A 186 -19.82 -13.21 15.92
N PRO A 187 -21.08 -12.79 15.72
CA PRO A 187 -22.22 -13.69 15.75
C PRO A 187 -22.08 -14.84 14.74
N LEU A 188 -21.70 -14.51 13.49
CA LEU A 188 -21.46 -15.51 12.44
C LEU A 188 -20.32 -16.45 12.82
N MET A 189 -19.19 -15.93 13.28
CA MET A 189 -18.02 -16.73 13.67
C MET A 189 -18.33 -17.69 14.83
N LYS A 190 -19.20 -17.28 15.78
CA LYS A 190 -19.70 -18.13 16.87
C LYS A 190 -20.64 -19.22 16.36
N GLU A 191 -21.54 -18.91 15.43
CA GLU A 191 -22.45 -19.88 14.83
C GLU A 191 -21.70 -20.95 14.02
N MET A 192 -20.57 -20.57 13.40
CA MET A 192 -19.65 -21.47 12.71
C MET A 192 -18.76 -22.28 13.66
N ASP A 193 -18.93 -22.14 14.96
CA ASP A 193 -18.18 -22.85 16.00
C ASP A 193 -16.64 -22.64 15.90
N PHE A 194 -16.23 -21.40 15.67
CA PHE A 194 -14.81 -21.06 15.60
C PHE A 194 -14.09 -21.31 16.92
N ASN A 195 -12.86 -21.82 16.82
CA ASN A 195 -11.95 -21.92 17.96
C ASN A 195 -11.83 -20.53 18.66
N PRO A 196 -11.87 -20.47 20.01
CA PRO A 196 -11.77 -19.22 20.77
C PRO A 196 -10.58 -18.32 20.41
N GLN A 197 -9.49 -18.87 19.90
CA GLN A 197 -8.35 -18.07 19.43
C GLN A 197 -8.69 -17.29 18.16
N LEU A 198 -9.49 -17.87 17.26
CA LEU A 198 -9.92 -17.20 16.01
C LEU A 198 -10.98 -16.14 16.24
N LEU A 199 -11.73 -16.20 17.35
CA LEU A 199 -12.70 -15.17 17.74
C LEU A 199 -12.05 -13.88 18.26
N LYS A 200 -10.73 -13.88 18.53
CA LYS A 200 -10.04 -12.70 19.06
C LYS A 200 -9.87 -11.62 17.99
N PHE A 201 -9.99 -10.37 18.41
CA PHE A 201 -9.74 -9.21 17.55
C PHE A 201 -8.39 -9.26 16.81
N LYS A 202 -7.34 -9.79 17.45
CA LYS A 202 -6.03 -9.98 16.81
C LYS A 202 -6.09 -10.89 15.59
N SER A 203 -6.89 -11.96 15.63
CA SER A 203 -7.05 -12.88 14.48
C SER A 203 -7.86 -12.22 13.36
N TRP A 204 -8.86 -11.43 13.71
CA TRP A 204 -9.60 -10.59 12.78
C TRP A 204 -8.71 -9.58 12.08
N LEU A 205 -7.91 -8.81 12.83
CA LEU A 205 -6.95 -7.84 12.28
C LEU A 205 -5.98 -8.49 11.29
N TRP A 206 -5.46 -9.67 11.63
CA TRP A 206 -4.58 -10.41 10.73
C TRP A 206 -5.29 -10.80 9.43
N ALA A 207 -6.49 -11.35 9.52
CA ALA A 207 -7.24 -11.79 8.35
C ALA A 207 -7.73 -10.59 7.50
N SER A 208 -8.19 -9.51 8.15
CA SER A 208 -8.56 -8.25 7.50
C SER A 208 -7.37 -7.64 6.74
N ALA A 209 -6.20 -7.58 7.36
CA ALA A 209 -4.98 -7.10 6.72
C ALA A 209 -4.55 -7.99 5.55
N THR A 210 -4.72 -9.33 5.66
CA THR A 210 -4.46 -10.26 4.56
C THR A 210 -5.38 -10.00 3.38
N VAL A 211 -6.68 -9.85 3.62
CA VAL A 211 -7.67 -9.56 2.58
C VAL A 211 -7.40 -8.19 1.97
N SER A 212 -7.23 -7.14 2.78
CA SER A 212 -6.95 -5.78 2.28
C SER A 212 -5.72 -5.71 1.38
N SER A 213 -4.62 -6.37 1.76
CA SER A 213 -3.33 -6.22 1.06
C SER A 213 -3.09 -7.22 -0.07
N ARG A 214 -3.87 -8.32 -0.18
CA ARG A 214 -3.57 -9.43 -1.09
C ARG A 214 -4.70 -9.82 -2.02
N THR A 215 -5.91 -9.29 -1.86
CA THR A 215 -7.00 -9.59 -2.79
C THR A 215 -6.78 -8.91 -4.13
N LEU A 216 -7.13 -9.66 -5.18
CA LEU A 216 -7.18 -9.19 -6.55
C LEU A 216 -8.64 -9.13 -7.00
N HIS A 217 -8.95 -8.20 -7.87
CA HIS A 217 -10.30 -8.01 -8.39
C HIS A 217 -10.77 -9.18 -9.23
N ILE A 218 -12.01 -9.62 -8.99
CA ILE A 218 -12.74 -10.58 -9.83
C ILE A 218 -14.13 -10.04 -10.15
N PRO A 219 -14.71 -10.33 -11.32
CA PRO A 219 -15.92 -9.64 -11.77
C PRO A 219 -17.20 -10.05 -11.01
N TRP A 220 -17.22 -11.18 -10.29
CA TRP A 220 -18.42 -11.71 -9.63
C TRP A 220 -18.44 -11.52 -8.11
N ASP A 221 -17.37 -11.00 -7.48
CA ASP A 221 -17.30 -10.76 -6.04
C ASP A 221 -16.49 -9.49 -5.75
N ASN A 222 -17.14 -8.49 -5.16
CA ASN A 222 -16.52 -7.21 -4.80
C ASN A 222 -15.42 -7.35 -3.75
N ALA A 223 -15.45 -8.41 -2.91
CA ALA A 223 -14.35 -8.71 -2.00
C ALA A 223 -13.07 -9.13 -2.73
N GLY A 224 -13.18 -9.55 -4.00
CA GLY A 224 -12.07 -10.07 -4.77
C GLY A 224 -11.70 -11.50 -4.40
N CYS A 225 -10.47 -11.88 -4.72
CA CYS A 225 -9.93 -13.20 -4.41
C CYS A 225 -8.52 -13.13 -3.84
N LEU A 226 -8.17 -14.03 -2.94
CA LEU A 226 -6.78 -14.34 -2.64
C LEU A 226 -6.25 -15.28 -3.73
N CYS A 227 -5.14 -14.89 -4.37
CA CYS A 227 -4.58 -15.53 -5.54
C CYS A 227 -3.24 -16.19 -5.20
N PRO A 228 -3.22 -17.48 -4.81
CA PRO A 228 -1.99 -18.17 -4.47
C PRO A 228 -0.95 -18.07 -5.58
N VAL A 229 0.32 -17.81 -5.21
CA VAL A 229 1.45 -17.55 -6.10
C VAL A 229 1.34 -16.19 -6.82
N GLY A 230 0.15 -15.80 -7.30
CA GLY A 230 -0.06 -14.48 -7.93
C GLY A 230 0.12 -13.31 -6.96
N ASP A 231 -0.14 -13.51 -5.67
CA ASP A 231 0.09 -12.50 -4.63
C ASP A 231 1.56 -12.39 -4.16
N LEU A 232 2.48 -13.10 -4.82
CA LEU A 232 3.93 -12.96 -4.63
C LEU A 232 4.55 -11.84 -5.48
N PHE A 233 3.83 -11.28 -6.45
CA PHE A 233 4.29 -10.07 -7.13
C PHE A 233 4.36 -8.89 -6.15
N ASN A 234 5.49 -8.21 -6.12
CA ASN A 234 5.62 -6.97 -5.35
C ASN A 234 5.05 -5.78 -6.12
N TYR A 235 4.68 -4.75 -5.37
CA TYR A 235 4.10 -3.51 -5.90
C TYR A 235 5.14 -2.65 -6.62
N ALA A 236 4.71 -2.08 -7.75
CA ALA A 236 5.32 -0.90 -8.32
C ALA A 236 4.23 0.14 -8.59
N ALA A 237 4.50 1.37 -8.19
CA ALA A 237 3.63 2.47 -8.50
C ALA A 237 3.56 2.67 -10.02
N PRO A 238 2.38 2.64 -10.66
CA PRO A 238 2.26 3.03 -12.05
C PRO A 238 2.58 4.52 -12.16
N HIS A 239 3.48 4.87 -13.08
CA HIS A 239 3.74 6.27 -13.40
C HIS A 239 2.58 6.75 -14.28
N VAL A 240 1.76 7.66 -13.78
CA VAL A 240 0.78 8.37 -14.59
C VAL A 240 1.55 9.46 -15.34
N MET A 241 1.92 9.18 -16.59
CA MET A 241 2.46 10.21 -17.47
C MET A 241 1.29 11.15 -17.82
N TYR A 242 1.33 12.37 -17.31
CA TYR A 242 0.42 13.46 -17.71
C TYR A 242 0.78 14.03 -19.09
N GLU A 243 1.52 13.28 -19.91
CA GLU A 243 1.78 13.65 -21.30
C GLU A 243 0.61 13.10 -22.15
N ASP A 244 -0.09 14.01 -22.80
CA ASP A 244 -1.20 13.80 -23.73
C ASP A 244 -2.62 13.61 -23.14
N ILE A 245 -3.08 14.58 -22.33
CA ILE A 245 -4.52 14.88 -22.34
C ILE A 245 -4.77 15.79 -23.54
N ASN A 246 -4.97 15.18 -24.71
CA ASN A 246 -5.58 15.88 -25.84
C ASN A 246 -7.02 16.27 -25.44
N GLU A 247 -7.49 17.45 -25.91
CA GLU A 247 -8.83 18.00 -25.61
C GLU A 247 -10.00 17.01 -25.81
N SER A 248 -9.81 15.97 -26.65
CA SER A 248 -10.79 14.89 -26.85
C SER A 248 -10.98 13.96 -25.64
N SER A 249 -9.97 13.83 -24.76
CA SER A 249 -10.06 13.00 -23.56
C SER A 249 -10.78 13.71 -22.40
N LEU A 250 -10.84 15.04 -22.41
CA LEU A 250 -11.57 15.83 -21.42
C LEU A 250 -13.09 15.64 -21.57
N VAL A 251 -13.58 15.50 -22.81
CA VAL A 251 -15.00 15.27 -23.09
C VAL A 251 -15.45 13.87 -22.65
N GLU A 252 -14.56 12.86 -22.73
CA GLU A 252 -14.86 11.50 -22.23
C GLU A 252 -14.85 11.43 -20.69
N LEU A 253 -14.04 12.23 -20.02
CA LEU A 253 -14.06 12.35 -18.56
C LEU A 253 -15.33 13.03 -18.05
N GLU A 254 -15.84 14.07 -18.75
CA GLU A 254 -17.13 14.72 -18.42
C GLU A 254 -18.32 13.75 -18.56
N LEU A 255 -18.31 12.84 -19.54
CA LEU A 255 -19.37 11.83 -19.73
C LEU A 255 -19.34 10.72 -18.68
N ILE A 256 -18.19 10.47 -18.05
CA ILE A 256 -18.05 9.52 -16.94
C ILE A 256 -18.53 10.16 -15.62
N GLU A 257 -18.33 11.46 -15.40
CA GLU A 257 -18.80 12.17 -14.22
C GLU A 257 -20.33 12.29 -14.11
N GLU A 258 -21.05 12.37 -15.23
CA GLU A 258 -22.53 12.42 -15.21
C GLU A 258 -23.19 11.10 -14.76
N SER A 259 -22.48 9.97 -14.83
CA SER A 259 -23.01 8.66 -14.39
C SER A 259 -22.80 8.35 -12.90
N TYR A 260 -22.02 9.15 -12.16
CA TYR A 260 -21.61 8.88 -10.77
C TYR A 260 -22.37 9.67 -9.69
N ASN A 261 -23.36 10.49 -10.06
CA ASN A 261 -24.08 11.34 -9.10
C ASN A 261 -25.26 10.68 -8.36
N SER A 262 -25.26 9.36 -8.15
CA SER A 262 -26.23 8.72 -7.26
C SER A 262 -25.62 7.56 -6.47
N ASN A 263 -25.36 7.84 -5.21
CA ASN A 263 -25.12 6.94 -4.08
C ASN A 263 -23.73 7.00 -3.43
N THR A 264 -23.75 7.67 -2.29
CA THR A 264 -22.70 7.71 -1.28
C THR A 264 -22.38 6.33 -0.71
N SER A 265 -21.24 5.75 -1.08
CA SER A 265 -20.47 4.87 -0.21
C SER A 265 -18.99 4.92 -0.61
N TYR A 266 -18.15 5.33 0.32
CA TYR A 266 -16.74 5.73 0.14
C TYR A 266 -15.76 4.59 -0.17
N PHE A 267 -16.15 3.48 -0.77
CA PHE A 267 -15.27 2.30 -0.92
C PHE A 267 -15.34 1.54 -2.26
N GLU A 268 -16.06 2.01 -3.27
CA GLU A 268 -16.26 1.20 -4.49
C GLU A 268 -15.52 1.65 -5.76
N ASP A 269 -14.83 2.81 -5.81
CA ASP A 269 -14.46 3.43 -7.09
C ASP A 269 -12.97 3.48 -7.46
N CYS A 270 -12.10 2.61 -6.95
CA CYS A 270 -10.72 2.52 -7.46
C CYS A 270 -10.46 1.35 -8.43
N LYS A 271 -11.47 0.74 -9.02
CA LYS A 271 -11.31 -0.51 -9.79
C LYS A 271 -11.58 -0.44 -11.29
N HIS A 272 -11.80 0.69 -11.91
CA HIS A 272 -12.05 0.76 -13.36
C HIS A 272 -11.25 1.83 -14.09
N ALA A 273 -10.10 1.47 -14.59
CA ALA A 273 -9.52 2.07 -15.80
C ALA A 273 -8.52 1.10 -16.46
N THR A 274 -9.00 0.01 -17.04
CA THR A 274 -8.22 -0.71 -18.04
C THR A 274 -8.96 -0.67 -19.37
N LYS A 275 -8.88 0.46 -20.09
CA LYS A 275 -9.11 0.52 -21.52
C LYS A 275 -7.77 0.66 -22.23
N LYS A 276 -7.58 -0.19 -23.25
CA LYS A 276 -6.45 -0.26 -24.14
C LYS A 276 -6.12 1.11 -24.72
N LEU A 277 -4.89 1.57 -24.52
CA LEU A 277 -4.26 2.59 -25.33
C LEU A 277 -2.91 2.02 -25.79
N ASP A 278 -2.83 1.73 -27.08
CA ASP A 278 -1.58 1.46 -27.78
C ASP A 278 -0.84 2.79 -27.92
N ALA A 279 0.24 2.98 -27.17
CA ALA A 279 1.14 4.11 -27.35
C ALA A 279 2.56 3.61 -27.65
N GLU A 280 3.15 4.18 -28.66
CA GLU A 280 4.49 3.91 -29.17
C GLU A 280 5.58 4.30 -28.19
N GLU A 281 6.72 3.60 -28.28
CA GLU A 281 7.86 3.66 -27.37
C GLU A 281 8.58 5.01 -27.39
N THR A 282 8.67 5.67 -26.23
CA THR A 282 9.80 6.53 -25.89
C THR A 282 10.50 5.97 -24.66
N ASP A 283 11.81 5.78 -24.79
CA ASP A 283 12.72 5.17 -23.82
C ASP A 283 12.94 6.11 -22.64
N ASN A 284 12.08 6.00 -21.62
CA ASN A 284 12.29 6.61 -20.31
C ASN A 284 12.09 5.55 -19.24
N SER A 285 12.95 5.56 -18.24
CA SER A 285 13.12 4.61 -17.11
C SER A 285 11.84 4.31 -16.30
N SER A 286 10.68 4.19 -16.94
CA SER A 286 9.42 3.79 -16.31
C SER A 286 9.56 2.36 -15.81
N GLN A 287 9.19 2.13 -14.54
CA GLN A 287 9.20 0.81 -13.93
C GLN A 287 8.42 -0.18 -14.80
N ARG A 288 9.00 -1.36 -14.99
CA ARG A 288 8.38 -2.44 -15.78
C ARG A 288 7.27 -3.07 -14.96
N LEU A 289 6.07 -3.06 -15.49
CA LEU A 289 4.87 -3.59 -14.84
C LEU A 289 4.36 -4.84 -15.53
N THR A 290 3.64 -5.64 -14.75
CA THR A 290 2.85 -6.78 -15.18
C THR A 290 1.38 -6.45 -14.96
N ASP A 291 0.54 -6.73 -15.93
CA ASP A 291 -0.92 -6.59 -15.81
C ASP A 291 -1.51 -7.89 -15.27
N GLY A 292 -2.45 -7.78 -14.32
CA GLY A 292 -3.20 -8.92 -13.78
C GLY A 292 -4.70 -8.73 -14.00
N GLY A 293 -5.39 -9.79 -14.41
CA GLY A 293 -6.83 -9.78 -14.59
C GLY A 293 -7.42 -11.18 -14.69
N TYR A 294 -8.72 -11.28 -14.34
CA TYR A 294 -9.45 -12.53 -14.51
C TYR A 294 -9.91 -12.66 -15.98
N ASP A 295 -9.61 -13.77 -16.58
CA ASP A 295 -9.99 -14.16 -17.93
C ASP A 295 -11.10 -15.23 -17.85
N GLU A 296 -12.29 -14.86 -18.32
CA GLU A 296 -13.48 -15.73 -18.28
C GLU A 296 -13.35 -16.91 -19.23
N ASP A 297 -12.72 -16.73 -20.39
CA ASP A 297 -12.58 -17.77 -21.42
C ASP A 297 -11.72 -18.93 -20.91
N THR A 298 -10.66 -18.63 -20.17
CA THR A 298 -9.77 -19.64 -19.56
C THR A 298 -10.14 -19.99 -18.13
N ALA A 299 -11.16 -19.32 -17.57
CA ALA A 299 -11.57 -19.42 -16.15
C ALA A 299 -10.36 -19.31 -15.22
N SER A 300 -9.49 -18.34 -15.46
CA SER A 300 -8.22 -18.20 -14.75
C SER A 300 -7.87 -16.73 -14.49
N TYR A 301 -7.14 -16.48 -13.41
CA TYR A 301 -6.46 -15.20 -13.20
C TYR A 301 -5.14 -15.22 -13.98
N CYS A 302 -4.97 -14.30 -14.91
CA CYS A 302 -3.85 -14.23 -15.84
C CYS A 302 -3.00 -12.99 -15.58
N PHE A 303 -1.67 -13.15 -15.66
CA PHE A 303 -0.72 -12.04 -15.52
C PHE A 303 0.12 -11.93 -16.78
N TYR A 304 0.18 -10.72 -17.33
CA TYR A 304 0.86 -10.43 -18.59
C TYR A 304 1.96 -9.39 -18.38
N ALA A 305 3.14 -9.64 -18.95
CA ALA A 305 4.23 -8.67 -18.95
C ALA A 305 3.85 -7.43 -19.78
N ARG A 306 3.65 -6.26 -19.15
CA ARG A 306 3.33 -5.01 -19.86
C ARG A 306 4.51 -4.53 -20.69
N LYS A 307 5.75 -4.78 -20.23
CA LYS A 307 7.02 -4.44 -20.90
C LYS A 307 7.94 -5.66 -20.92
N GLY A 308 9.07 -5.56 -21.61
CA GLY A 308 10.11 -6.59 -21.55
C GLY A 308 10.81 -6.62 -20.18
N TYR A 309 11.13 -7.82 -19.69
CA TYR A 309 11.99 -8.05 -18.53
C TYR A 309 13.21 -8.85 -18.95
N ARG A 310 14.37 -8.54 -18.37
CA ARG A 310 15.56 -9.36 -18.50
C ARG A 310 15.57 -10.46 -17.43
N LYS A 311 16.23 -11.59 -17.73
CA LYS A 311 16.45 -12.63 -16.73
C LYS A 311 17.03 -12.08 -15.44
N GLY A 312 16.46 -12.47 -14.29
CA GLY A 312 16.85 -12.03 -12.96
C GLY A 312 16.23 -10.70 -12.50
N GLU A 313 15.60 -9.93 -13.39
CA GLU A 313 14.88 -8.72 -12.99
C GLU A 313 13.63 -9.07 -12.18
N GLN A 314 13.34 -8.25 -11.18
CA GLN A 314 12.10 -8.37 -10.42
C GLN A 314 10.90 -8.07 -11.32
N VAL A 315 9.92 -8.97 -11.32
CA VAL A 315 8.65 -8.77 -12.02
C VAL A 315 7.67 -8.15 -11.03
N LEU A 316 7.20 -6.94 -11.35
CA LEU A 316 6.38 -6.11 -10.48
C LEU A 316 4.97 -5.99 -11.03
N LEU A 317 3.99 -5.82 -10.14
CA LEU A 317 2.58 -5.64 -10.48
C LEU A 317 2.10 -4.26 -9.99
N GLY A 318 1.36 -3.55 -10.84
CA GLY A 318 0.65 -2.34 -10.44
C GLY A 318 -0.66 -2.71 -9.75
N TYR A 319 -0.77 -2.41 -8.44
CA TYR A 319 -2.02 -2.66 -7.71
C TYR A 319 -3.04 -1.54 -7.89
N GLY A 320 -2.59 -0.35 -8.33
CA GLY A 320 -3.35 0.89 -8.48
C GLY A 320 -2.48 2.12 -8.19
N THR A 321 -3.05 3.31 -8.35
CA THR A 321 -2.40 4.58 -8.03
C THR A 321 -2.69 4.94 -6.58
N TYR A 322 -1.74 4.66 -5.67
CA TYR A 322 -1.89 4.88 -4.23
C TYR A 322 -0.91 5.95 -3.73
N THR A 323 -1.38 6.80 -2.83
CA THR A 323 -0.50 7.65 -2.00
C THR A 323 0.20 6.80 -0.95
N ASN A 324 1.23 7.32 -0.29
CA ASN A 324 1.86 6.61 0.82
C ASN A 324 0.91 6.41 2.02
N LEU A 325 -0.09 7.29 2.19
CA LEU A 325 -1.12 7.09 3.21
C LEU A 325 -1.99 5.88 2.88
N ASP A 326 -2.43 5.74 1.61
CA ASP A 326 -3.20 4.58 1.15
C ASP A 326 -2.37 3.28 1.27
N LEU A 327 -1.07 3.35 0.93
CA LEU A 327 -0.15 2.21 1.07
C LEU A 327 0.01 1.79 2.53
N LEU A 328 0.06 2.73 3.47
CA LEU A 328 0.07 2.43 4.90
C LEU A 328 -1.27 1.87 5.38
N GLU A 329 -2.39 2.43 4.92
CA GLU A 329 -3.72 1.99 5.35
C GLU A 329 -4.02 0.56 4.91
N HIS A 330 -3.72 0.22 3.65
CA HIS A 330 -4.16 -1.04 3.06
C HIS A 330 -3.07 -2.11 2.96
N TYR A 331 -1.80 -1.72 2.85
CA TYR A 331 -0.69 -2.64 2.54
C TYR A 331 0.39 -2.69 3.63
N GLY A 332 0.52 -1.64 4.44
CA GLY A 332 1.47 -1.59 5.57
C GLY A 332 2.92 -1.38 5.16
N PHE A 333 3.18 -0.65 4.06
CA PHE A 333 4.52 -0.24 3.65
C PHE A 333 4.55 1.21 3.13
N PHE A 334 5.74 1.75 2.99
CA PHE A 334 6.03 3.09 2.49
C PHE A 334 6.91 3.02 1.24
N LEU A 335 6.70 3.91 0.28
CA LEU A 335 7.48 4.03 -0.95
C LEU A 335 8.15 5.41 -0.98
N SER A 336 9.49 5.46 -0.85
CA SER A 336 10.25 6.71 -0.72
C SER A 336 10.06 7.68 -1.90
N ASP A 337 9.99 7.15 -3.12
CA ASP A 337 9.85 7.93 -4.35
C ASP A 337 8.52 7.60 -5.03
N ASN A 338 7.41 7.69 -4.28
CA ASN A 338 6.08 7.42 -4.81
C ASN A 338 5.67 8.52 -5.80
N PRO A 339 5.53 8.22 -7.11
CA PRO A 339 5.12 9.20 -8.11
C PRO A 339 3.66 9.66 -7.92
N ASN A 340 2.85 8.86 -7.21
CA ASN A 340 1.43 9.13 -6.96
C ASN A 340 1.20 9.82 -5.60
N GLU A 341 2.26 10.31 -4.94
CA GLU A 341 2.12 10.98 -3.65
C GLU A 341 1.31 12.27 -3.79
N LYS A 342 0.49 12.54 -2.77
CA LYS A 342 -0.33 13.75 -2.68
C LYS A 342 -0.20 14.31 -1.28
N ALA A 343 0.21 15.58 -1.16
CA ALA A 343 0.18 16.28 0.12
C ALA A 343 -1.04 17.19 0.17
N PHE A 344 -2.02 16.83 0.99
CA PHE A 344 -3.19 17.65 1.24
C PHE A 344 -2.87 18.73 2.27
N ILE A 345 -3.43 19.93 2.05
CA ILE A 345 -3.36 21.05 2.98
C ILE A 345 -4.78 21.54 3.27
N GLN A 346 -5.02 21.92 4.51
CA GLN A 346 -6.31 22.50 4.88
C GLN A 346 -6.52 23.85 4.19
N LEU A 347 -7.48 23.92 3.27
CA LEU A 347 -7.84 25.11 2.51
C LEU A 347 -8.92 25.92 3.25
N ASP A 348 -8.89 27.24 3.05
CA ASP A 348 -9.93 28.13 3.56
C ASP A 348 -11.24 27.91 2.76
N THR A 349 -12.39 28.02 3.41
CA THR A 349 -13.72 27.71 2.83
C THR A 349 -14.04 28.54 1.59
N ASP A 350 -13.54 29.78 1.50
CA ASP A 350 -13.72 30.66 0.34
C ASP A 350 -12.94 30.17 -0.89
N ILE A 351 -11.78 29.50 -0.70
CA ILE A 351 -11.02 28.84 -1.78
C ILE A 351 -11.77 27.58 -2.23
N CYS A 352 -12.19 26.74 -1.29
CA CYS A 352 -12.95 25.52 -1.60
C CYS A 352 -14.23 25.84 -2.41
N SER A 353 -14.90 26.95 -2.10
CA SER A 353 -16.12 27.39 -2.81
C SER A 353 -15.87 27.89 -4.24
N MET A 354 -14.60 28.13 -4.63
CA MET A 354 -14.24 28.55 -6.00
C MET A 354 -14.03 27.36 -6.93
N SER A 355 -13.91 26.15 -6.39
CA SER A 355 -13.66 24.94 -7.16
C SER A 355 -14.97 24.17 -7.40
N THR A 356 -15.17 23.70 -8.62
CA THR A 356 -16.16 22.66 -8.97
C THR A 356 -15.56 21.25 -8.84
N TRP A 357 -14.24 21.16 -8.61
CA TRP A 357 -13.51 19.91 -8.45
C TRP A 357 -13.69 19.33 -7.04
N PRO A 358 -13.71 18.00 -6.89
CA PRO A 358 -13.70 17.35 -5.57
C PRO A 358 -12.49 17.81 -4.74
N GLY A 359 -12.64 17.83 -3.42
CA GLY A 359 -11.58 18.25 -2.49
C GLY A 359 -10.29 17.42 -2.63
N GLU A 360 -10.42 16.14 -2.94
CA GLU A 360 -9.32 15.21 -3.21
C GLU A 360 -8.49 15.54 -4.46
N SER A 361 -8.99 16.41 -5.35
CA SER A 361 -8.26 16.89 -6.51
C SER A 361 -7.33 18.08 -6.18
N MET A 362 -7.50 18.70 -5.00
CA MET A 362 -6.74 19.88 -4.57
C MET A 362 -5.60 19.50 -3.62
N TYR A 363 -4.43 19.22 -4.16
CA TYR A 363 -3.25 18.74 -3.43
C TYR A 363 -1.95 19.35 -3.98
N ILE A 364 -0.86 19.10 -3.27
CA ILE A 364 0.50 19.41 -3.70
C ILE A 364 1.16 18.13 -4.19
N GLN A 365 1.77 18.18 -5.37
CA GLN A 365 2.44 17.06 -6.03
C GLN A 365 3.80 16.73 -5.37
N PRO A 366 4.39 15.55 -5.61
CA PRO A 366 5.68 15.15 -5.03
C PRO A 366 6.85 16.10 -5.33
N ASP A 367 6.79 16.80 -6.46
CA ASP A 367 7.77 17.83 -6.86
C ASP A 367 7.57 19.19 -6.19
N GLY A 368 6.45 19.36 -5.47
CA GLY A 368 6.06 20.59 -4.78
C GLY A 368 5.13 21.48 -5.60
N SER A 369 4.84 21.18 -6.86
CA SER A 369 3.87 21.94 -7.64
C SER A 369 2.44 21.70 -7.13
N PRO A 370 1.56 22.71 -7.14
CA PRO A 370 0.14 22.50 -6.85
C PRO A 370 -0.54 21.74 -7.99
N SER A 371 -1.54 20.90 -7.66
CA SER A 371 -2.37 20.24 -8.65
C SER A 371 -3.12 21.25 -9.52
N PHE A 372 -3.54 20.82 -10.71
CA PHE A 372 -4.31 21.66 -11.62
C PHE A 372 -5.56 22.25 -10.95
N ALA A 373 -6.33 21.41 -10.25
CA ALA A 373 -7.54 21.85 -9.55
C ALA A 373 -7.23 22.89 -8.45
N LEU A 374 -6.14 22.71 -7.70
CA LEU A 374 -5.71 23.67 -6.68
C LEU A 374 -5.32 25.01 -7.31
N LEU A 375 -4.56 24.99 -8.41
CA LEU A 375 -4.22 26.22 -9.15
C LEU A 375 -5.46 26.95 -9.67
N CYS A 376 -6.40 26.23 -10.28
CA CYS A 376 -7.65 26.80 -10.76
C CYS A 376 -8.43 27.49 -9.62
N ALA A 377 -8.59 26.80 -8.48
CA ALA A 377 -9.28 27.35 -7.32
C ALA A 377 -8.60 28.61 -6.78
N LEU A 378 -7.27 28.61 -6.65
CA LEU A 378 -6.50 29.75 -6.16
C LEU A 378 -6.55 30.92 -7.13
N ARG A 379 -6.43 30.71 -8.46
CA ARG A 379 -6.54 31.76 -9.48
C ARG A 379 -7.90 32.42 -9.45
N LEU A 380 -8.99 31.68 -9.37
CA LEU A 380 -10.34 32.21 -9.25
C LEU A 380 -10.55 32.95 -7.93
N TRP A 381 -10.04 32.42 -6.81
CA TRP A 381 -10.13 33.02 -5.49
C TRP A 381 -9.42 34.40 -5.48
N ALA A 382 -8.21 34.50 -6.03
CA ALA A 382 -7.46 35.74 -6.11
C ALA A 382 -8.02 36.75 -7.13
N THR A 383 -9.02 36.35 -7.94
CA THR A 383 -9.66 37.22 -8.93
C THR A 383 -10.89 37.91 -8.33
N PRO A 384 -11.04 39.25 -8.51
CA PRO A 384 -12.24 39.99 -8.11
C PRO A 384 -13.52 39.37 -8.68
N ALA A 385 -14.58 39.26 -7.87
CA ALA A 385 -15.81 38.54 -8.21
C ALA A 385 -16.43 38.98 -9.56
N ASN A 386 -16.38 40.27 -9.88
CA ASN A 386 -16.90 40.81 -11.13
C ASN A 386 -16.11 40.41 -12.39
N LYS A 387 -14.88 39.91 -12.24
CA LYS A 387 -14.01 39.50 -13.35
C LYS A 387 -13.93 37.96 -13.51
N ARG A 388 -14.40 37.16 -12.54
CA ARG A 388 -14.25 35.69 -12.54
C ARG A 388 -14.84 35.05 -13.80
N ARG A 389 -16.03 35.48 -14.26
CA ARG A 389 -16.65 34.96 -15.48
C ARG A 389 -15.82 35.17 -16.73
N SER A 390 -15.18 36.34 -16.86
CA SER A 390 -14.39 36.68 -18.07
C SER A 390 -13.06 35.94 -18.14
N VAL A 391 -12.49 35.51 -17.01
CA VAL A 391 -11.20 34.80 -16.95
C VAL A 391 -11.34 33.27 -16.78
N GLY A 392 -12.56 32.76 -16.54
CA GLY A 392 -12.79 31.35 -16.28
C GLY A 392 -12.19 30.43 -17.34
N HIS A 393 -12.34 30.75 -18.63
CA HIS A 393 -11.79 29.96 -19.74
C HIS A 393 -10.25 29.91 -19.72
N LEU A 394 -9.57 30.99 -19.31
CA LEU A 394 -8.10 31.01 -19.15
C LEU A 394 -7.68 30.09 -17.99
N VAL A 395 -8.39 30.15 -16.86
CA VAL A 395 -8.10 29.33 -15.69
C VAL A 395 -8.24 27.84 -16.03
N HIS A 396 -9.36 27.46 -16.67
CA HIS A 396 -9.62 26.06 -17.03
C HIS A 396 -8.76 25.55 -18.19
N SER A 397 -8.15 26.41 -19.01
CA SER A 397 -7.10 26.02 -19.96
C SER A 397 -5.70 25.92 -19.33
N GLY A 398 -5.57 26.13 -18.02
CA GLY A 398 -4.28 26.11 -17.31
C GLY A 398 -3.46 27.40 -17.46
N SER A 399 -3.96 28.39 -18.21
CA SER A 399 -3.24 29.64 -18.44
C SER A 399 -3.23 30.53 -17.21
N SER A 400 -2.13 31.30 -17.02
CA SER A 400 -2.07 32.36 -16.02
C SER A 400 -2.99 33.52 -16.40
N ILE A 401 -3.60 34.15 -15.40
CA ILE A 401 -4.50 35.29 -15.62
C ILE A 401 -3.70 36.60 -15.77
N SER A 402 -2.80 36.88 -14.86
CA SER A 402 -1.87 38.02 -14.85
C SER A 402 -0.73 37.74 -13.88
N VAL A 403 0.35 38.50 -14.02
CA VAL A 403 1.51 38.47 -13.10
C VAL A 403 1.07 38.71 -11.66
N GLU A 404 0.21 39.71 -11.42
CA GLU A 404 -0.27 40.06 -10.09
C GLU A 404 -1.08 38.93 -9.47
N ASN A 405 -1.92 38.24 -10.26
CA ASN A 405 -2.70 37.07 -9.79
C ASN A 405 -1.76 35.93 -9.38
N GLU A 406 -0.78 35.57 -10.23
CA GLU A 406 0.21 34.53 -9.93
C GLU A 406 1.04 34.87 -8.68
N LEU A 407 1.47 36.13 -8.51
CA LEU A 407 2.18 36.61 -7.31
C LEU A 407 1.33 36.41 -6.04
N VAL A 408 0.04 36.77 -6.09
CA VAL A 408 -0.86 36.60 -4.94
C VAL A 408 -1.01 35.15 -4.54
N ILE A 409 -1.26 34.26 -5.51
CA ILE A 409 -1.49 32.83 -5.20
C ILE A 409 -0.21 32.13 -4.75
N MET A 410 0.94 32.42 -5.37
CA MET A 410 2.21 31.77 -4.98
C MET A 410 2.66 32.27 -3.59
N ASN A 411 2.51 33.55 -3.27
CA ASN A 411 2.78 34.04 -1.92
C ASN A 411 1.84 33.44 -0.87
N TRP A 412 0.54 33.30 -1.17
CA TRP A 412 -0.42 32.66 -0.28
C TRP A 412 -0.04 31.21 -0.01
N LEU A 413 0.22 30.44 -1.08
CA LEU A 413 0.54 29.00 -0.99
C LEU A 413 1.85 28.77 -0.22
N ALA A 414 2.90 29.54 -0.52
CA ALA A 414 4.17 29.49 0.20
C ALA A 414 3.98 29.77 1.70
N LYS A 415 3.22 30.84 2.04
CA LYS A 415 2.92 31.23 3.42
C LYS A 415 2.10 30.14 4.14
N LYS A 416 1.13 29.52 3.45
CA LYS A 416 0.30 28.45 4.02
C LYS A 416 1.16 27.22 4.34
N CYS A 417 1.97 26.74 3.38
CA CYS A 417 2.87 25.60 3.59
C CYS A 417 3.91 25.87 4.68
N PHE A 418 4.52 27.04 4.68
CA PHE A 418 5.49 27.43 5.71
C PHE A 418 4.84 27.51 7.10
N GLY A 419 3.61 28.04 7.19
CA GLY A 419 2.84 28.09 8.43
C GLY A 419 2.48 26.69 8.96
N ILE A 420 2.16 25.73 8.08
CA ILE A 420 1.94 24.32 8.47
C ILE A 420 3.24 23.73 9.02
N LEU A 421 4.36 23.87 8.30
CA LEU A 421 5.67 23.35 8.72
C LEU A 421 6.09 23.91 10.08
N GLY A 422 5.81 25.20 10.37
CA GLY A 422 6.14 25.84 11.64
C GLY A 422 5.28 25.38 12.84
N ARG A 423 4.10 24.80 12.59
CA ARG A 423 3.20 24.29 13.65
C ARG A 423 3.42 22.80 13.96
N LEU A 424 4.06 22.06 13.06
CA LEU A 424 4.32 20.63 13.31
C LEU A 424 5.36 20.46 14.42
N PRO A 425 5.21 19.45 15.30
CA PRO A 425 6.03 19.26 16.49
C PRO A 425 7.53 19.09 16.20
N THR A 426 7.87 18.48 15.04
CA THR A 426 9.27 18.20 14.67
C THR A 426 9.61 18.77 13.30
N THR A 427 10.90 19.00 13.05
CA THR A 427 11.42 19.47 11.75
C THR A 427 11.85 18.29 10.87
N ILE A 428 12.00 18.51 9.55
CA ILE A 428 12.57 17.52 8.61
C ILE A 428 13.93 17.00 9.08
N LYS A 429 14.78 17.91 9.61
CA LYS A 429 16.10 17.53 10.13
C LYS A 429 16.01 16.63 11.36
N ALA A 430 15.08 16.92 12.28
CA ALA A 430 14.84 16.08 13.44
C ALA A 430 14.31 14.69 13.03
N ASP A 431 13.33 14.65 12.11
CA ASP A 431 12.78 13.36 11.63
C ASP A 431 13.82 12.50 10.94
N ASN A 432 14.68 13.07 10.06
CA ASN A 432 15.76 12.32 9.43
C ASN A 432 16.77 11.76 10.45
N LYS A 433 17.08 12.52 11.51
CA LYS A 433 17.95 12.02 12.60
C LYS A 433 17.26 10.90 13.38
N LEU A 434 15.98 11.05 13.69
CA LEU A 434 15.20 10.03 14.38
C LEU A 434 15.18 8.73 13.56
N LEU A 435 14.93 8.80 12.25
CA LEU A 435 14.98 7.63 11.36
C LEU A 435 16.32 6.91 11.44
N THR A 436 17.44 7.65 11.41
CA THR A 436 18.79 7.06 11.56
C THR A 436 18.95 6.32 12.89
N ILE A 437 18.42 6.88 13.98
CA ILE A 437 18.44 6.25 15.31
C ILE A 437 17.58 4.97 15.31
N LEU A 438 16.37 5.04 14.77
CA LEU A 438 15.43 3.92 14.73
C LEU A 438 15.96 2.76 13.86
N ASP A 439 16.60 3.05 12.74
CA ASP A 439 17.28 2.05 11.89
C ASP A 439 18.45 1.38 12.62
N THR A 440 19.16 2.12 13.47
CA THR A 440 20.22 1.55 14.32
C THR A 440 19.65 0.56 15.33
N PHE A 441 18.52 0.87 15.96
CA PHE A 441 17.81 -0.08 16.84
C PHE A 441 17.32 -1.33 16.08
N LYS A 442 16.82 -1.15 14.86
CA LYS A 442 16.36 -2.25 14.00
C LYS A 442 17.47 -3.18 13.56
N SER A 443 18.65 -2.63 13.25
CA SER A 443 19.81 -3.39 12.76
C SER A 443 20.68 -3.99 13.87
N HIS A 444 20.31 -3.79 15.16
CA HIS A 444 21.12 -4.20 16.31
C HIS A 444 22.57 -3.66 16.29
N ALA A 445 22.79 -2.52 15.61
CA ALA A 445 24.10 -1.90 15.54
C ALA A 445 24.49 -1.26 16.89
N THR A 446 25.73 -1.50 17.33
CA THR A 446 26.21 -1.15 18.68
C THR A 446 26.63 0.31 18.87
N CYS A 447 26.57 1.14 17.83
CA CYS A 447 27.08 2.51 17.88
C CYS A 447 25.97 3.54 17.60
N ILE A 448 25.20 3.91 18.61
CA ILE A 448 24.32 5.08 18.53
C ILE A 448 25.08 6.28 19.11
N ASN A 449 25.08 7.41 18.38
CA ASN A 449 25.67 8.64 18.88
C ASN A 449 24.86 9.17 20.07
N LEU A 450 25.52 9.33 21.23
CA LEU A 450 24.89 9.77 22.46
C LEU A 450 24.21 11.15 22.31
N ALA A 451 24.81 12.06 21.52
CA ALA A 451 24.22 13.39 21.27
C ALA A 451 22.91 13.31 20.50
N ASP A 452 22.80 12.39 19.55
CA ASP A 452 21.56 12.16 18.77
C ASP A 452 20.49 11.51 19.64
N LEU A 453 20.83 10.56 20.50
CA LEU A 453 19.93 9.99 21.51
C LEU A 453 19.37 11.06 22.45
N LEU A 454 20.23 11.96 22.93
CA LEU A 454 19.82 13.04 23.84
C LEU A 454 18.87 14.04 23.13
N SER A 455 19.07 14.31 21.84
CA SER A 455 18.21 15.23 21.07
C SER A 455 16.79 14.69 20.85
N HIS A 456 16.57 13.37 20.95
CA HIS A 456 15.27 12.71 20.77
C HIS A 456 14.81 11.95 22.04
N LYS A 457 15.44 12.25 23.19
CA LYS A 457 15.21 11.53 24.45
C LYS A 457 13.73 11.49 24.85
N GLU A 458 12.99 12.55 24.61
CA GLU A 458 11.58 12.63 24.98
C GLU A 458 10.71 11.70 24.10
N GLU A 459 10.88 11.72 22.78
CA GLU A 459 10.09 10.91 21.85
C GLU A 459 10.45 9.43 21.99
N LEU A 460 11.75 9.10 22.07
CA LEU A 460 12.24 7.75 22.37
C LEU A 460 11.76 7.25 23.74
N GLY A 461 11.86 8.10 24.76
CA GLY A 461 11.42 7.78 26.11
C GLY A 461 9.93 7.45 26.16
N ARG A 462 9.08 8.25 25.53
CA ARG A 462 7.63 7.97 25.43
C ARG A 462 7.36 6.64 24.72
N PHE A 463 8.04 6.35 23.61
CA PHE A 463 7.87 5.08 22.90
C PHE A 463 8.25 3.88 23.76
N PHE A 464 9.44 3.86 24.37
CA PHE A 464 9.87 2.74 25.20
C PHE A 464 9.06 2.59 26.48
N GLN A 465 8.69 3.71 27.12
CA GLN A 465 7.82 3.71 28.30
C GLN A 465 6.43 3.11 28.00
N ALA A 466 5.84 3.41 26.83
CA ALA A 466 4.57 2.81 26.39
C ALA A 466 4.66 1.28 26.25
N HIS A 467 5.87 0.75 26.07
CA HIS A 467 6.14 -0.69 25.99
C HIS A 467 6.67 -1.29 27.31
N GLY A 468 6.70 -0.50 28.40
CA GLY A 468 7.20 -0.93 29.70
C GLY A 468 8.71 -1.07 29.77
N LEU A 469 9.45 -0.39 28.90
CA LEU A 469 10.91 -0.41 28.83
C LEU A 469 11.49 0.96 29.24
N GLN A 470 12.71 0.94 29.79
CA GLN A 470 13.50 2.15 30.02
C GLN A 470 14.52 2.31 28.90
N LEU A 471 14.71 3.51 28.40
CA LEU A 471 15.60 3.81 27.27
C LEU A 471 17.05 3.36 27.54
N GLU A 472 17.49 3.53 28.78
CA GLU A 472 18.84 3.15 29.21
C GLU A 472 19.08 1.63 29.19
N ALA A 473 18.02 0.84 29.39
CA ALA A 473 18.09 -0.63 29.36
C ALA A 473 18.12 -1.21 27.93
N VAL A 474 17.61 -0.44 26.95
CA VAL A 474 17.45 -0.90 25.57
C VAL A 474 18.77 -0.96 24.81
N SER A 475 19.77 -0.17 25.19
CA SER A 475 21.08 -0.10 24.52
C SER A 475 21.91 -1.39 24.58
N HIS A 476 21.51 -2.37 25.39
CA HIS A 476 22.30 -3.57 25.68
C HIS A 476 21.57 -4.91 25.52
N SER A 477 20.30 -4.91 25.09
CA SER A 477 19.49 -6.14 24.98
C SER A 477 18.69 -6.19 23.68
N GLU A 478 18.46 -7.41 23.17
CA GLU A 478 17.51 -7.60 22.06
C GLU A 478 16.10 -7.14 22.46
N LEU A 479 15.47 -6.33 21.61
CA LEU A 479 14.10 -5.89 21.81
C LEU A 479 13.13 -7.08 21.74
N PRO A 480 12.13 -7.16 22.62
CA PRO A 480 11.05 -8.15 22.48
C PRO A 480 10.38 -8.03 21.11
N ILE A 481 10.00 -9.15 20.48
CA ILE A 481 9.37 -9.19 19.14
C ILE A 481 8.19 -8.20 19.02
N ARG A 482 7.38 -8.07 20.08
CA ARG A 482 6.27 -7.10 20.10
C ARG A 482 6.75 -5.66 19.93
N VAL A 483 7.88 -5.32 20.56
CA VAL A 483 8.46 -3.96 20.50
C VAL A 483 9.13 -3.73 19.16
N GLN A 484 9.81 -4.74 18.60
CA GLN A 484 10.38 -4.67 17.26
C GLN A 484 9.30 -4.36 16.20
N LYS A 485 8.14 -5.01 16.28
CA LYS A 485 7.02 -4.75 15.35
C LYS A 485 6.41 -3.37 15.53
N SER A 486 6.29 -2.90 16.77
CA SER A 486 5.85 -1.52 17.04
C SER A 486 6.88 -0.51 16.51
N LEU A 487 8.17 -0.81 16.66
CA LEU A 487 9.25 0.00 16.10
C LEU A 487 9.16 0.11 14.57
N GLU A 488 8.87 -0.99 13.87
CA GLU A 488 8.65 -0.97 12.42
C GLU A 488 7.50 -0.04 12.01
N ARG A 489 6.36 -0.08 12.71
CA ARG A 489 5.23 0.81 12.46
C ARG A 489 5.55 2.26 12.81
N TRP A 490 6.30 2.48 13.87
CA TRP A 490 6.76 3.82 14.22
C TRP A 490 7.69 4.41 13.15
N ILE A 491 8.63 3.63 12.61
CA ILE A 491 9.47 4.03 11.48
C ILE A 491 8.59 4.47 10.30
N LEU A 492 7.59 3.68 9.92
CA LEU A 492 6.66 4.02 8.83
C LEU A 492 5.92 5.35 9.09
N ALA A 493 5.48 5.60 10.32
CA ALA A 493 4.85 6.87 10.68
C ALA A 493 5.81 8.06 10.54
N VAL A 494 7.07 7.89 10.97
CA VAL A 494 8.10 8.94 10.86
C VAL A 494 8.53 9.16 9.40
N GLU A 495 8.65 8.09 8.60
CA GLU A 495 8.92 8.18 7.16
C GLU A 495 7.82 8.97 6.46
N TRP A 496 6.55 8.64 6.74
CA TRP A 496 5.40 9.31 6.16
C TRP A 496 5.40 10.82 6.51
N ARG A 497 5.50 11.18 7.81
CA ARG A 497 5.49 12.60 8.23
C ARG A 497 6.66 13.39 7.68
N CYS A 498 7.84 12.75 7.58
CA CYS A 498 9.02 13.37 7.01
C CYS A 498 8.82 13.65 5.51
N ASN A 499 8.24 12.72 4.77
CA ASN A 499 7.93 12.88 3.35
C ASN A 499 6.89 13.99 3.12
N TYR A 500 5.82 14.02 3.90
CA TYR A 500 4.82 15.09 3.89
C TYR A 500 5.48 16.47 4.06
N LYS A 501 6.34 16.64 5.08
CA LYS A 501 7.07 17.88 5.32
C LYS A 501 8.00 18.26 4.18
N LYS A 502 8.70 17.27 3.58
CA LYS A 502 9.56 17.47 2.40
C LYS A 502 8.75 17.99 1.21
N THR A 503 7.57 17.43 0.97
CA THR A 503 6.67 17.87 -0.12
C THR A 503 6.20 19.32 0.11
N LEU A 504 5.78 19.67 1.33
CA LEU A 504 5.44 21.07 1.65
C LEU A 504 6.63 22.03 1.50
N PHE A 505 7.83 21.60 1.90
CA PHE A 505 9.04 22.41 1.71
C PHE A 505 9.37 22.60 0.23
N LYS A 506 9.27 21.56 -0.58
CA LYS A 506 9.41 21.68 -2.05
C LYS A 506 8.39 22.65 -2.63
N CYS A 507 7.15 22.67 -2.12
CA CYS A 507 6.13 23.63 -2.55
C CYS A 507 6.54 25.08 -2.22
N VAL A 508 7.12 25.33 -1.05
CA VAL A 508 7.65 26.67 -0.72
C VAL A 508 8.76 27.09 -1.69
N CYS A 509 9.66 26.15 -2.04
CA CYS A 509 10.72 26.40 -3.04
C CYS A 509 10.12 26.67 -4.42
N TYR A 510 9.20 25.83 -4.88
CA TYR A 510 8.49 25.98 -6.15
C TYR A 510 7.84 27.38 -6.26
N CYS A 511 7.10 27.79 -5.24
CA CYS A 511 6.45 29.09 -5.23
C CYS A 511 7.47 30.24 -5.32
N LYS A 512 8.61 30.16 -4.62
CA LYS A 512 9.68 31.15 -4.71
C LYS A 512 10.27 31.22 -6.12
N ASP A 513 10.59 30.05 -6.71
CA ASP A 513 11.14 29.97 -8.06
C ASP A 513 10.19 30.58 -9.11
N VAL A 514 8.87 30.38 -8.94
CA VAL A 514 7.86 31.02 -9.81
C VAL A 514 7.85 32.53 -9.60
N ILE A 515 7.84 33.00 -8.34
CA ILE A 515 7.85 34.46 -8.02
C ILE A 515 9.10 35.12 -8.63
N ASP A 516 10.27 34.53 -8.45
CA ASP A 516 11.54 35.08 -8.97
C ASP A 516 11.59 35.14 -10.51
N LYS A 517 10.87 34.25 -11.20
CA LYS A 517 10.78 34.23 -12.68
C LYS A 517 9.83 35.30 -13.25
N ILE A 518 8.81 35.72 -12.49
CA ILE A 518 7.77 36.61 -12.96
C ILE A 518 7.91 38.05 -12.40
N SER A 519 8.76 38.25 -11.36
CA SER A 519 9.13 39.56 -10.79
C SER A 519 10.25 40.20 -11.60
#